data_8e3b7f08f407827bc3a1d65ad1fa3caa
#
_entry.id   8e3b7f08f407827bc3a1d65ad1fa3caa
#
_cell.length_a   1.000
_cell.length_b   1.000
_cell.length_c   1.000
_cell.angle_alpha   90.00
_cell.angle_beta   90.00
_cell.angle_gamma   90.00
#
_symmetry.space_group_name_H-M   'P 1'
#
loop_
_entity.id
_entity.type
_entity.pdbx_description
1 polymer ?
#
loop_
_entity_poly.entity_id
_entity_poly.type
_entity_poly.pdbx_seq_one_letter_code
_entity_poly.pdbx_strand_id
1 'polypeptide(L)'
;MADASWREAGPEDSATLAAIGRESFIETFGHLYTPENLAAFLLNHNEESWRAELSDPRYAVRLGAVDGATAAYVKLGPPSLPFEVEGPTIELRQFYVLKPWQGAGLAAAMMDWVLAEARRRGAAEIYLSVFVDNRRARRFYERYGFEAVGRYDFMVGSHADEDIIMRLSL
;
A
#
# COMPACT_ATOMS: atom_id res chain seq x y z
N MET A 1 3.38 -18.92 -14.76
CA MET A 1 2.56 -17.98 -13.96
C MET A 1 2.28 -18.59 -12.60
N ALA A 2 2.50 -17.83 -11.56
CA ALA A 2 2.18 -18.29 -10.21
C ALA A 2 0.66 -18.16 -9.98
N ASP A 3 0.03 -19.25 -9.54
CA ASP A 3 -1.37 -19.23 -9.14
C ASP A 3 -1.46 -18.68 -7.72
N ALA A 4 -1.96 -17.48 -7.60
CA ALA A 4 -2.18 -16.86 -6.30
C ALA A 4 -3.62 -17.08 -5.83
N SER A 5 -3.77 -17.38 -4.55
CA SER A 5 -5.06 -17.34 -3.87
C SER A 5 -5.22 -16.00 -3.17
N TRP A 6 -6.41 -15.41 -3.26
CA TRP A 6 -6.70 -14.09 -2.71
C TRP A 6 -7.83 -14.17 -1.70
N ARG A 7 -7.69 -13.44 -0.60
CA ARG A 7 -8.75 -13.33 0.41
C ARG A 7 -8.70 -11.98 1.12
N GLU A 8 -9.81 -11.57 1.69
CA GLU A 8 -9.86 -10.42 2.57
C GLU A 8 -9.20 -10.78 3.91
N ALA A 9 -8.43 -9.83 4.44
CA ALA A 9 -7.79 -9.98 5.75
C ALA A 9 -8.74 -9.50 6.86
N GLY A 10 -8.64 -10.15 8.01
CA GLY A 10 -9.34 -9.76 9.23
C GLY A 10 -8.37 -9.54 10.38
N PRO A 11 -8.87 -9.18 11.59
CA PRO A 11 -8.01 -8.91 12.75
C PRO A 11 -7.07 -10.08 13.12
N GLU A 12 -7.45 -11.31 12.80
CA GLU A 12 -6.64 -12.52 12.99
C GLU A 12 -5.37 -12.53 12.13
N ASP A 13 -5.28 -11.69 11.12
CA ASP A 13 -4.13 -11.56 10.22
C ASP A 13 -3.11 -10.51 10.68
N SER A 14 -3.34 -9.86 11.81
CA SER A 14 -2.53 -8.73 12.28
C SER A 14 -1.05 -9.06 12.42
N ALA A 15 -0.71 -10.22 12.97
CA ALA A 15 0.68 -10.64 13.13
C ALA A 15 1.36 -10.90 11.77
N THR A 16 0.67 -11.58 10.86
CA THR A 16 1.16 -11.85 9.51
C THR A 16 1.39 -10.56 8.73
N LEU A 17 0.43 -9.64 8.79
CA LEU A 17 0.54 -8.34 8.11
C LEU A 17 1.62 -7.45 8.70
N ALA A 18 1.79 -7.45 10.02
CA ALA A 18 2.88 -6.72 10.66
C ALA A 18 4.24 -7.22 10.18
N ALA A 19 4.41 -8.55 10.11
CA ALA A 19 5.65 -9.16 9.65
C ALA A 19 5.92 -8.86 8.16
N ILE A 20 4.95 -9.09 7.28
CA ILE A 20 5.13 -8.89 5.84
C ILE A 20 5.24 -7.41 5.49
N GLY A 21 4.54 -6.54 6.19
CA GLY A 21 4.62 -5.09 5.97
C GLY A 21 6.01 -4.55 6.29
N ARG A 22 6.60 -5.01 7.39
CA ARG A 22 7.99 -4.67 7.77
C ARG A 22 8.98 -5.23 6.76
N GLU A 23 8.85 -6.50 6.40
CA GLU A 23 9.73 -7.16 5.44
C GLU A 23 9.71 -6.46 4.08
N SER A 24 8.53 -6.18 3.53
CA SER A 24 8.40 -5.51 2.24
C SER A 24 8.95 -4.10 2.24
N PHE A 25 8.78 -3.35 3.32
CA PHE A 25 9.35 -2.01 3.47
C PHE A 25 10.88 -2.07 3.52
N ILE A 26 11.44 -2.97 4.31
CA ILE A 26 12.89 -3.15 4.42
C ILE A 26 13.50 -3.58 3.08
N GLU A 27 12.89 -4.54 2.39
CA GLU A 27 13.35 -4.99 1.06
C GLU A 27 13.41 -3.84 0.05
N THR A 28 12.41 -2.99 0.05
CA THR A 28 12.26 -1.93 -0.95
C THR A 28 13.05 -0.69 -0.61
N PHE A 29 13.04 -0.26 0.65
CA PHE A 29 13.51 1.05 1.08
C PHE A 29 14.59 1.02 2.16
N GLY A 30 14.84 -0.12 2.80
CA GLY A 30 15.72 -0.20 3.97
C GLY A 30 17.12 0.36 3.75
N HIS A 31 17.65 0.25 2.54
CA HIS A 31 18.98 0.75 2.18
C HIS A 31 19.08 2.29 2.12
N LEU A 32 17.93 2.98 2.13
CA LEU A 32 17.87 4.45 2.05
C LEU A 32 18.01 5.13 3.40
N TYR A 33 17.91 4.38 4.51
CA TYR A 33 17.79 4.94 5.84
C TYR A 33 18.90 4.48 6.77
N THR A 34 19.18 5.32 7.80
CA THR A 34 20.02 4.88 8.92
C THR A 34 19.26 3.82 9.73
N PRO A 35 19.96 2.91 10.46
CA PRO A 35 19.30 1.95 11.34
C PRO A 35 18.36 2.60 12.35
N GLU A 36 18.71 3.77 12.88
CA GLU A 36 17.93 4.52 13.86
C GLU A 36 16.63 5.03 13.25
N ASN A 37 16.69 5.63 12.05
CA ASN A 37 15.50 6.14 11.36
C ASN A 37 14.57 5.00 10.95
N LEU A 38 15.12 3.91 10.45
CA LEU A 38 14.33 2.72 10.09
C LEU A 38 13.64 2.13 11.31
N ALA A 39 14.35 1.97 12.42
CA ALA A 39 13.79 1.43 13.66
C ALA A 39 12.66 2.33 14.19
N ALA A 40 12.84 3.65 14.18
CA ALA A 40 11.81 4.59 14.62
C ALA A 40 10.53 4.49 13.76
N PHE A 41 10.68 4.37 12.46
CA PHE A 41 9.54 4.18 11.54
C PHE A 41 8.80 2.88 11.83
N LEU A 42 9.53 1.76 12.00
CA LEU A 42 8.94 0.45 12.19
C LEU A 42 8.24 0.27 13.54
N LEU A 43 8.55 1.10 14.54
CA LEU A 43 7.86 1.06 15.85
C LEU A 43 6.35 1.28 15.73
N ASN A 44 5.91 2.11 14.77
CA ASN A 44 4.49 2.42 14.56
C ASN A 44 3.81 1.45 13.57
N HIS A 45 4.57 0.50 13.01
CA HIS A 45 4.08 -0.51 12.06
C HIS A 45 4.08 -1.87 12.74
N ASN A 46 3.21 -2.04 13.72
CA ASN A 46 3.14 -3.19 14.61
C ASN A 46 1.79 -3.91 14.51
N GLU A 47 1.70 -5.06 15.18
CA GLU A 47 0.50 -5.89 15.18
C GLU A 47 -0.73 -5.16 15.73
N GLU A 48 -0.56 -4.34 16.76
CA GLU A 48 -1.66 -3.60 17.38
C GLU A 48 -2.27 -2.58 16.40
N SER A 49 -1.43 -1.84 15.68
CA SER A 49 -1.87 -0.90 14.65
C SER A 49 -2.63 -1.61 13.53
N TRP A 50 -2.13 -2.76 13.09
CA TRP A 50 -2.82 -3.57 12.09
C TRP A 50 -4.17 -4.07 12.58
N ARG A 51 -4.24 -4.54 13.82
CA ARG A 51 -5.50 -5.03 14.40
C ARG A 51 -6.55 -3.93 14.46
N ALA A 52 -6.15 -2.72 14.83
CA ALA A 52 -7.06 -1.56 14.87
C ALA A 52 -7.61 -1.25 13.48
N GLU A 53 -6.76 -1.20 12.46
CA GLU A 53 -7.19 -0.92 11.09
C GLU A 53 -8.04 -2.05 10.51
N LEU A 54 -7.70 -3.30 10.75
CA LEU A 54 -8.47 -4.46 10.29
C LEU A 54 -9.84 -4.57 10.96
N SER A 55 -10.01 -3.95 12.11
CA SER A 55 -11.30 -3.88 12.83
C SER A 55 -12.15 -2.66 12.42
N ASP A 56 -11.59 -1.76 11.63
CA ASP A 56 -12.25 -0.52 11.18
C ASP A 56 -12.87 -0.73 9.79
N PRO A 57 -14.20 -0.59 9.62
CA PRO A 57 -14.86 -0.83 8.33
C PRO A 57 -14.45 0.15 7.22
N ARG A 58 -13.76 1.25 7.56
CA ARG A 58 -13.24 2.18 6.56
C ARG A 58 -12.00 1.64 5.84
N TYR A 59 -11.39 0.58 6.36
CA TYR A 59 -10.25 -0.08 5.74
C TYR A 59 -10.68 -1.35 5.03
N ALA A 60 -9.97 -1.68 3.96
CA ALA A 60 -10.07 -2.96 3.27
C ALA A 60 -8.67 -3.46 2.96
N VAL A 61 -8.38 -4.68 3.36
CA VAL A 61 -7.06 -5.29 3.17
C VAL A 61 -7.25 -6.64 2.49
N ARG A 62 -6.46 -6.90 1.45
CA ARG A 62 -6.48 -8.16 0.72
C ARG A 62 -5.11 -8.80 0.74
N LEU A 63 -5.06 -10.08 1.01
CA LEU A 63 -3.85 -10.89 1.04
C LEU A 63 -3.81 -11.83 -0.17
N GLY A 64 -2.65 -11.92 -0.79
CA GLY A 64 -2.35 -12.90 -1.82
C GLY A 64 -1.32 -13.92 -1.33
N ALA A 65 -1.59 -15.19 -1.57
CA ALA A 65 -0.69 -16.28 -1.21
C ALA A 65 -0.38 -17.13 -2.44
N VAL A 66 0.85 -17.60 -2.53
CA VAL A 66 1.31 -18.55 -3.55
C VAL A 66 1.88 -19.76 -2.82
N ASP A 67 1.36 -20.94 -3.14
CA ASP A 67 1.77 -22.20 -2.49
C ASP A 67 1.75 -22.13 -0.95
N GLY A 68 0.74 -21.45 -0.40
CA GLY A 68 0.56 -21.28 1.03
C GLY A 68 1.42 -20.20 1.69
N ALA A 69 2.32 -19.55 0.95
CA ALA A 69 3.15 -18.46 1.45
C ALA A 69 2.54 -17.10 1.08
N THR A 70 2.49 -16.17 2.02
CA THR A 70 2.03 -14.81 1.74
C THR A 70 3.00 -14.13 0.77
N ALA A 71 2.48 -13.69 -0.36
CA ALA A 71 3.27 -13.13 -1.47
C ALA A 71 3.03 -11.64 -1.70
N ALA A 72 1.86 -11.14 -1.32
CA ALA A 72 1.46 -9.78 -1.62
C ALA A 72 0.33 -9.32 -0.69
N TYR A 73 0.21 -8.03 -0.52
CA TYR A 73 -0.96 -7.45 0.15
C TYR A 73 -1.23 -6.03 -0.33
N VAL A 74 -2.47 -5.61 -0.17
CA VAL A 74 -2.93 -4.28 -0.53
C VAL A 74 -3.87 -3.76 0.56
N LYS A 75 -3.74 -2.47 0.90
CA LYS A 75 -4.58 -1.81 1.90
C LYS A 75 -5.20 -0.54 1.33
N LEU A 76 -6.52 -0.48 1.38
CA LEU A 76 -7.32 0.73 1.17
C LEU A 76 -7.76 1.29 2.51
N GLY A 77 -7.88 2.61 2.60
CA GLY A 77 -8.34 3.25 3.82
C GLY A 77 -8.81 4.69 3.58
N PRO A 78 -9.22 5.38 4.66
CA PRO A 78 -9.63 6.78 4.55
C PRO A 78 -8.45 7.66 4.13
N PRO A 79 -8.73 8.81 3.46
CA PRO A 79 -7.70 9.75 3.04
C PRO A 79 -6.89 10.29 4.23
N SER A 80 -5.56 10.26 4.13
CA SER A 80 -4.66 10.78 5.16
C SER A 80 -3.58 11.71 4.59
N LEU A 81 -3.50 11.82 3.27
CA LEU A 81 -2.51 12.66 2.61
C LEU A 81 -2.86 14.14 2.76
N PRO A 82 -1.85 15.03 2.80
CA PRO A 82 -2.08 16.48 2.93
C PRO A 82 -2.54 17.08 1.60
N PHE A 83 -3.72 16.70 1.17
CA PHE A 83 -4.34 17.12 -0.08
C PHE A 83 -5.84 17.32 0.14
N GLU A 84 -6.38 18.43 -0.33
CA GLU A 84 -7.82 18.67 -0.26
C GLU A 84 -8.53 17.75 -1.24
N VAL A 85 -9.50 16.99 -0.73
CA VAL A 85 -10.30 16.07 -1.52
C VAL A 85 -11.69 16.65 -1.74
N GLU A 86 -12.19 16.53 -2.95
CA GLU A 86 -13.55 16.91 -3.31
C GLU A 86 -14.38 15.65 -3.53
N GLY A 87 -15.36 15.43 -2.67
CA GLY A 87 -16.26 14.28 -2.78
C GLY A 87 -15.70 12.98 -2.19
N PRO A 88 -16.36 11.84 -2.45
CA PRO A 88 -15.99 10.56 -1.89
C PRO A 88 -14.64 10.09 -2.40
N THR A 89 -13.69 9.88 -1.49
CA THR A 89 -12.31 9.55 -1.81
C THR A 89 -11.83 8.39 -0.94
N ILE A 90 -11.05 7.50 -1.52
CA ILE A 90 -10.36 6.44 -0.80
C ILE A 90 -8.85 6.53 -1.09
N GLU A 91 -8.04 6.15 -0.12
CA GLU A 91 -6.59 6.14 -0.29
C GLU A 91 -6.08 4.72 -0.47
N LEU A 92 -5.29 4.50 -1.51
CA LEU A 92 -4.48 3.29 -1.66
C LEU A 92 -3.24 3.47 -0.78
N ARG A 93 -3.29 2.90 0.43
CA ARG A 93 -2.30 3.16 1.47
C ARG A 93 -1.05 2.30 1.36
N GLN A 94 -1.22 1.04 0.99
CA GLN A 94 -0.12 0.09 0.82
C GLN A 94 -0.43 -0.85 -0.34
N PHE A 95 0.62 -1.16 -1.10
CA PHE A 95 0.51 -1.99 -2.29
C PHE A 95 1.87 -2.66 -2.51
N TYR A 96 2.00 -3.92 -2.05
CA TYR A 96 3.29 -4.59 -2.05
C TYR A 96 3.21 -6.02 -2.60
N VAL A 97 4.21 -6.35 -3.43
CA VAL A 97 4.50 -7.72 -3.85
C VAL A 97 5.92 -8.03 -3.39
N LEU A 98 6.09 -9.10 -2.62
CA LEU A 98 7.41 -9.52 -2.16
C LEU A 98 8.28 -9.95 -3.35
N LYS A 99 9.60 -9.72 -3.23
CA LYS A 99 10.58 -9.95 -4.30
C LYS A 99 10.45 -11.27 -5.05
N PRO A 100 10.31 -12.44 -4.36
CA PRO A 100 10.24 -13.71 -5.06
C PRO A 100 9.10 -13.83 -6.08
N TRP A 101 8.03 -13.04 -5.89
CA TRP A 101 6.83 -13.11 -6.70
C TRP A 101 6.60 -11.89 -7.59
N GLN A 102 7.56 -10.98 -7.66
CA GLN A 102 7.48 -9.84 -8.58
C GLN A 102 7.58 -10.30 -10.03
N GLY A 103 6.81 -9.68 -10.90
CA GLY A 103 6.75 -10.04 -12.32
C GLY A 103 5.85 -11.23 -12.65
N ALA A 104 5.09 -11.74 -11.67
CA ALA A 104 4.19 -12.89 -11.85
C ALA A 104 2.70 -12.50 -12.06
N GLY A 105 2.41 -11.23 -12.29
CA GLY A 105 1.06 -10.74 -12.54
C GLY A 105 0.24 -10.42 -11.29
N LEU A 106 0.82 -10.54 -10.10
CA LEU A 106 0.11 -10.29 -8.84
C LEU A 106 -0.32 -8.82 -8.69
N ALA A 107 0.52 -7.89 -9.13
CA ALA A 107 0.20 -6.46 -9.06
C ALA A 107 -1.04 -6.09 -9.88
N ALA A 108 -1.17 -6.65 -11.08
CA ALA A 108 -2.35 -6.43 -11.92
C ALA A 108 -3.62 -6.96 -11.24
N ALA A 109 -3.57 -8.16 -10.67
CA ALA A 109 -4.69 -8.75 -9.94
C ALA A 109 -5.09 -7.90 -8.73
N MET A 110 -4.12 -7.38 -7.99
CA MET A 110 -4.38 -6.48 -6.86
C MET A 110 -5.02 -5.17 -7.32
N MET A 111 -4.53 -4.57 -8.40
CA MET A 111 -5.10 -3.31 -8.89
C MET A 111 -6.53 -3.50 -9.40
N ASP A 112 -6.83 -4.60 -10.05
CA ASP A 112 -8.20 -4.91 -10.47
C ASP A 112 -9.15 -4.95 -9.26
N TRP A 113 -8.71 -5.56 -8.16
CA TRP A 113 -9.48 -5.55 -6.92
C TRP A 113 -9.61 -4.15 -6.33
N VAL A 114 -8.53 -3.36 -6.30
CA VAL A 114 -8.54 -1.97 -5.80
C VAL A 114 -9.62 -1.15 -6.52
N LEU A 115 -9.64 -1.22 -7.83
CA LEU A 115 -10.61 -0.47 -8.64
C LEU A 115 -12.04 -0.92 -8.37
N ALA A 116 -12.26 -2.24 -8.31
CA ALA A 116 -13.59 -2.80 -8.02
C ALA A 116 -14.06 -2.44 -6.61
N GLU A 117 -13.20 -2.56 -5.61
CA GLU A 117 -13.54 -2.25 -4.21
C GLU A 117 -13.80 -0.77 -3.99
N ALA A 118 -12.99 0.10 -4.60
CA ALA A 118 -13.20 1.54 -4.51
C ALA A 118 -14.56 1.95 -5.12
N ARG A 119 -14.91 1.39 -6.27
CA ARG A 119 -16.21 1.62 -6.89
C ARG A 119 -17.37 1.09 -6.05
N ARG A 120 -17.21 -0.11 -5.49
CA ARG A 120 -18.21 -0.71 -4.61
C ARG A 120 -18.48 0.16 -3.37
N ARG A 121 -17.48 0.84 -2.85
CA ARG A 121 -17.57 1.76 -1.72
C ARG A 121 -18.07 3.15 -2.12
N GLY A 122 -18.35 3.39 -3.38
CA GLY A 122 -18.86 4.66 -3.87
C GLY A 122 -17.80 5.76 -4.00
N ALA A 123 -16.52 5.41 -4.02
CA ALA A 123 -15.47 6.39 -4.19
C ALA A 123 -15.49 6.97 -5.62
N ALA A 124 -15.31 8.28 -5.72
CA ALA A 124 -15.16 8.98 -6.98
C ALA A 124 -13.69 9.08 -7.40
N GLU A 125 -12.79 9.03 -6.42
CA GLU A 125 -11.36 9.17 -6.64
C GLU A 125 -10.55 8.26 -5.73
N ILE A 126 -9.38 7.83 -6.23
CA ILE A 126 -8.38 7.11 -5.44
C ILE A 126 -7.12 7.98 -5.39
N TYR A 127 -6.58 8.18 -4.20
CA TYR A 127 -5.29 8.83 -3.98
C TYR A 127 -4.27 7.82 -3.49
N LEU A 128 -3.01 8.03 -3.86
CA LEU A 128 -1.87 7.30 -3.32
C LEU A 128 -0.66 8.25 -3.24
N SER A 129 0.34 7.84 -2.47
CA SER A 129 1.65 8.46 -2.52
C SER A 129 2.68 7.42 -2.92
N VAL A 130 3.70 7.86 -3.65
CA VAL A 130 4.78 7.02 -4.13
C VAL A 130 6.09 7.77 -4.06
N PHE A 131 7.17 7.09 -3.63
CA PHE A 131 8.50 7.67 -3.59
C PHE A 131 8.92 8.16 -4.98
N VAL A 132 9.44 9.39 -5.06
CA VAL A 132 9.78 10.06 -6.31
C VAL A 132 10.69 9.23 -7.22
N ASP A 133 11.65 8.50 -6.64
CA ASP A 133 12.60 7.67 -7.39
C ASP A 133 12.12 6.24 -7.65
N ASN A 134 10.97 5.86 -7.14
CA ASN A 134 10.35 4.56 -7.45
C ASN A 134 9.66 4.61 -8.81
N ARG A 135 10.47 4.67 -9.86
CA ARG A 135 10.00 4.85 -11.25
C ARG A 135 9.16 3.67 -11.73
N ARG A 136 9.47 2.46 -11.27
CA ARG A 136 8.72 1.26 -11.63
C ARG A 136 7.27 1.35 -11.14
N ALA A 137 7.08 1.71 -9.87
CA ALA A 137 5.77 1.88 -9.28
C ALA A 137 5.02 3.04 -9.95
N ARG A 138 5.69 4.17 -10.17
CA ARG A 138 5.07 5.32 -10.82
C ARG A 138 4.54 4.97 -12.21
N ARG A 139 5.34 4.29 -13.03
CA ARG A 139 4.89 3.85 -14.36
C ARG A 139 3.74 2.86 -14.30
N PHE A 140 3.76 1.98 -13.31
CA PHE A 140 2.65 1.05 -13.06
C PHE A 140 1.34 1.82 -12.81
N TYR A 141 1.35 2.78 -11.88
CA TYR A 141 0.18 3.59 -11.58
C TYR A 141 -0.27 4.45 -12.76
N GLU A 142 0.67 5.05 -13.47
CA GLU A 142 0.36 5.86 -14.66
C GLU A 142 -0.37 5.04 -15.74
N ARG A 143 -0.02 3.78 -15.92
CA ARG A 143 -0.71 2.89 -16.86
C ARG A 143 -2.19 2.68 -16.52
N TYR A 144 -2.56 2.80 -15.25
CA TYR A 144 -3.96 2.72 -14.82
C TYR A 144 -4.67 4.07 -14.84
N GLY A 145 -3.99 5.13 -15.21
CA GLY A 145 -4.57 6.46 -15.34
C GLY A 145 -4.33 7.38 -14.14
N PHE A 146 -3.51 6.96 -13.17
CA PHE A 146 -3.12 7.85 -12.07
C PHE A 146 -2.25 8.99 -12.59
N GLU A 147 -2.52 10.20 -12.10
CA GLU A 147 -1.80 11.42 -12.45
C GLU A 147 -1.19 12.06 -11.21
N ALA A 148 0.01 12.62 -11.35
CA ALA A 148 0.66 13.36 -10.27
C ALA A 148 -0.11 14.66 -10.00
N VAL A 149 -0.49 14.89 -8.74
CA VAL A 149 -1.25 16.08 -8.33
C VAL A 149 -0.60 16.88 -7.22
N GLY A 150 0.45 16.36 -6.59
CA GLY A 150 1.14 17.07 -5.53
C GLY A 150 2.36 16.32 -5.04
N ARG A 151 3.00 16.89 -4.03
CA ARG A 151 4.19 16.34 -3.37
C ARG A 151 4.06 16.51 -1.87
N TYR A 152 4.72 15.65 -1.11
CA TYR A 152 4.85 15.82 0.33
C TYR A 152 6.07 15.07 0.85
N ASP A 153 6.47 15.41 2.08
CA ASP A 153 7.57 14.74 2.75
C ASP A 153 7.05 13.52 3.53
N PHE A 154 7.49 12.34 3.10
CA PHE A 154 7.22 11.09 3.80
C PHE A 154 8.34 10.87 4.84
N MET A 155 7.97 10.85 6.11
CA MET A 155 8.96 10.77 7.19
C MET A 155 9.29 9.33 7.56
N VAL A 156 10.58 9.02 7.60
CA VAL A 156 11.12 7.78 8.15
C VAL A 156 12.09 8.17 9.27
N GLY A 157 11.60 8.13 10.52
CA GLY A 157 12.30 8.74 11.62
C GLY A 157 12.47 10.25 11.40
N SER A 158 13.70 10.76 11.41
CA SER A 158 14.02 12.16 11.09
C SER A 158 14.33 12.40 9.61
N HIS A 159 14.33 11.34 8.79
CA HIS A 159 14.61 11.44 7.36
C HIS A 159 13.32 11.73 6.58
N ALA A 160 13.38 12.73 5.69
CA ALA A 160 12.26 13.09 4.82
C ALA A 160 12.52 12.58 3.40
N ASP A 161 11.63 11.73 2.90
CA ASP A 161 11.61 11.33 1.49
C ASP A 161 10.66 12.20 0.71
N GLU A 162 11.03 12.55 -0.50
CA GLU A 162 10.12 13.22 -1.42
C GLU A 162 9.16 12.20 -2.02
N ASP A 163 7.88 12.32 -1.70
CA ASP A 163 6.82 11.51 -2.29
C ASP A 163 5.98 12.33 -3.26
N ILE A 164 5.47 11.66 -4.27
CA ILE A 164 4.50 12.22 -5.21
C ILE A 164 3.13 11.70 -4.84
N ILE A 165 2.17 12.62 -4.73
CA ILE A 165 0.75 12.27 -4.57
C ILE A 165 0.16 12.07 -5.95
N MET A 166 -0.48 10.93 -6.18
CA MET A 166 -1.14 10.59 -7.43
C MET A 166 -2.64 10.37 -7.20
N ARG A 167 -3.44 10.67 -8.22
CA ARG A 167 -4.89 10.59 -8.18
C ARG A 167 -5.42 9.87 -9.41
N LEU A 168 -6.43 9.05 -9.20
CA LEU A 168 -7.23 8.43 -10.26
C LEU A 168 -8.69 8.81 -10.08
N SER A 169 -9.34 9.35 -11.12
CA SER A 169 -10.79 9.53 -11.16
C SER A 169 -11.46 8.25 -11.66
N LEU A 170 -12.48 7.80 -10.95
CA LEU A 170 -13.20 6.56 -11.24
C LEU A 170 -14.41 6.78 -12.13
#